data_d8eb052fbed8235173d54a47089c5cb3
#
_entry.id   d8eb052fbed8235173d54a47089c5cb3
#
_cell.length_a   1.000
_cell.length_b   1.000
_cell.length_c   1.000
_cell.angle_alpha   90.00
_cell.angle_beta   90.00
_cell.angle_gamma   90.00
#
_symmetry.space_group_name_H-M   'P 1'
#
loop_
_entity.id
_entity.type
_entity.pdbx_description
1 polymer ?
#
loop_
_entity_poly.entity_id
_entity_poly.type
_entity_poly.pdbx_seq_one_letter_code
_entity_poly.pdbx_strand_id
1 'polypeptide(L)'
;MMLKLFKENIKIALGSIKTQLLRTILTVLIIAIGITALVGILTVVAALENQISSDFASMGANTFNINQYENTTRNRGGGEREIINPIISYPDAVAFRNKYKYPFTETSISFTASSAAEVKYLNTKTDPENKIVGVDEMYAVNSGLDFSAGRNFTSFDIANNAFVCIVGSDFEKGLLKDVNPIDKVISIRGAKFRVIGVLKEKGSTFGNSQDLRVLIPIQVARSLFSAPNINYSLSVMVGKKELLDQAVDNATSVMRRVRKLSPVKDNNFGVVRSDDLINRILGITQYLGLAAWLIGVIT
;
A
#
# COMPACT_ATOMS: atom_id res chain seq x y z
N MET A 1 -45.02 -48.02 19.43
CA MET A 1 -44.27 -48.12 20.70
C MET A 1 -43.08 -47.17 20.78
N MET A 2 -42.23 -47.05 19.76
CA MET A 2 -41.03 -46.14 19.75
C MET A 2 -41.35 -44.66 19.93
N LEU A 3 -42.41 -44.13 19.34
CA LEU A 3 -42.76 -42.69 19.44
C LEU A 3 -43.21 -42.28 20.88
N LYS A 4 -43.80 -43.19 21.66
CA LYS A 4 -44.14 -42.90 23.07
C LYS A 4 -42.89 -42.86 23.94
N LEU A 5 -41.97 -43.80 23.76
CA LEU A 5 -40.68 -43.85 24.46
C LEU A 5 -39.82 -42.60 24.12
N PHE A 6 -39.82 -42.13 22.87
CA PHE A 6 -39.12 -40.93 22.46
C PHE A 6 -39.68 -39.65 23.15
N LYS A 7 -41.01 -39.51 23.20
CA LYS A 7 -41.66 -38.39 23.93
C LYS A 7 -41.38 -38.40 25.44
N GLU A 8 -41.38 -39.61 26.04
CA GLU A 8 -41.08 -39.76 27.47
C GLU A 8 -39.63 -39.43 27.79
N ASN A 9 -38.67 -39.86 26.97
CA ASN A 9 -37.27 -39.50 27.12
C ASN A 9 -37.01 -38.01 26.95
N ILE A 10 -37.68 -37.32 26.01
CA ILE A 10 -37.61 -35.87 25.87
C ILE A 10 -38.18 -35.19 27.11
N LYS A 11 -39.28 -35.65 27.66
CA LYS A 11 -39.89 -35.06 28.86
C LYS A 11 -39.01 -35.19 30.10
N ILE A 12 -38.32 -36.34 30.27
CA ILE A 12 -37.36 -36.60 31.31
C ILE A 12 -36.14 -35.72 31.17
N ALA A 13 -35.59 -35.60 29.93
CA ALA A 13 -34.46 -34.76 29.63
C ALA A 13 -34.77 -33.26 29.91
N LEU A 14 -35.92 -32.76 29.50
CA LEU A 14 -36.40 -31.40 29.81
C LEU A 14 -36.61 -31.16 31.29
N GLY A 15 -37.08 -32.19 32.03
CA GLY A 15 -37.18 -32.17 33.48
C GLY A 15 -35.83 -32.02 34.17
N SER A 16 -34.82 -32.78 33.73
CA SER A 16 -33.46 -32.71 34.27
C SER A 16 -32.81 -31.34 34.00
N ILE A 17 -33.08 -30.74 32.86
CA ILE A 17 -32.60 -29.38 32.51
C ILE A 17 -33.25 -28.35 33.49
N LYS A 18 -34.51 -28.47 33.77
CA LYS A 18 -35.21 -27.56 34.69
C LYS A 18 -34.72 -27.64 36.14
N THR A 19 -34.23 -28.78 36.59
CA THR A 19 -33.69 -28.92 37.94
C THR A 19 -32.28 -28.35 38.10
N GLN A 20 -31.55 -28.12 36.99
CA GLN A 20 -30.20 -27.57 36.99
C GLN A 20 -30.07 -26.35 36.01
N LEU A 21 -31.12 -25.52 35.98
CA LEU A 21 -31.25 -24.39 35.05
C LEU A 21 -30.02 -23.48 35.02
N LEU A 22 -29.47 -23.12 36.19
CA LEU A 22 -28.31 -22.24 36.30
C LEU A 22 -27.08 -22.83 35.59
N ARG A 23 -26.79 -24.12 35.81
CA ARG A 23 -25.66 -24.81 35.17
C ARG A 23 -25.84 -24.89 33.67
N THR A 24 -27.04 -25.22 33.21
CA THR A 24 -27.35 -25.35 31.77
C THR A 24 -27.23 -23.99 31.08
N ILE A 25 -27.79 -22.91 31.67
CA ILE A 25 -27.66 -21.56 31.10
C ILE A 25 -26.19 -21.15 31.03
N LEU A 26 -25.41 -21.39 32.08
CA LEU A 26 -24.00 -21.00 32.13
C LEU A 26 -23.18 -21.77 31.08
N THR A 27 -23.42 -23.06 30.91
CA THR A 27 -22.76 -23.88 29.89
C THR A 27 -23.12 -23.42 28.48
N VAL A 28 -24.41 -23.18 28.20
CA VAL A 28 -24.85 -22.68 26.88
C VAL A 28 -24.27 -21.30 26.58
N LEU A 29 -24.18 -20.44 27.60
CA LEU A 29 -23.64 -19.09 27.45
C LEU A 29 -22.13 -19.12 27.15
N ILE A 30 -21.35 -20.00 27.79
CA ILE A 30 -19.94 -20.20 27.54
C ILE A 30 -19.73 -20.68 26.08
N ILE A 31 -20.48 -21.70 25.66
CA ILE A 31 -20.40 -22.23 24.31
C ILE A 31 -20.83 -21.18 23.29
N ALA A 32 -21.89 -20.42 23.53
CA ALA A 32 -22.35 -19.38 22.63
C ALA A 32 -21.31 -18.26 22.47
N ILE A 33 -20.68 -17.82 23.56
CA ILE A 33 -19.60 -16.83 23.52
C ILE A 33 -18.40 -17.38 22.75
N GLY A 34 -18.01 -18.64 22.99
CA GLY A 34 -16.89 -19.27 22.29
C GLY A 34 -17.11 -19.35 20.77
N ILE A 35 -18.29 -19.80 20.35
CA ILE A 35 -18.64 -19.87 18.92
C ILE A 35 -18.72 -18.47 18.29
N THR A 36 -19.33 -17.50 19.00
CA THR A 36 -19.43 -16.12 18.51
C THR A 36 -18.03 -15.50 18.33
N ALA A 37 -17.14 -15.70 19.29
CA ALA A 37 -15.77 -15.24 19.22
C ALA A 37 -15.03 -15.89 18.04
N LEU A 38 -15.17 -17.20 17.86
CA LEU A 38 -14.55 -17.93 16.73
C LEU A 38 -15.03 -17.39 15.38
N VAL A 39 -16.35 -17.30 15.19
CA VAL A 39 -16.94 -16.79 13.94
C VAL A 39 -16.53 -15.34 13.69
N GLY A 40 -16.54 -14.53 14.76
CA GLY A 40 -16.12 -13.12 14.68
C GLY A 40 -14.66 -12.99 14.22
N ILE A 41 -13.73 -13.73 14.79
CA ILE A 41 -12.31 -13.70 14.39
C ILE A 41 -12.15 -14.16 12.94
N LEU A 42 -12.77 -15.28 12.54
CA LEU A 42 -12.67 -15.78 11.17
C LEU A 42 -13.25 -14.80 10.14
N THR A 43 -14.34 -14.13 10.49
CA THR A 43 -14.95 -13.10 9.62
C THR A 43 -14.03 -11.90 9.45
N VAL A 44 -13.42 -11.40 10.53
CA VAL A 44 -12.46 -10.29 10.49
C VAL A 44 -11.23 -10.69 9.67
N VAL A 45 -10.69 -11.89 9.86
CA VAL A 45 -9.56 -12.40 9.10
C VAL A 45 -9.89 -12.46 7.61
N ALA A 46 -11.04 -13.04 7.23
CA ALA A 46 -11.45 -13.12 5.82
C ALA A 46 -11.69 -11.72 5.20
N ALA A 47 -12.25 -10.79 5.96
CA ALA A 47 -12.42 -9.41 5.50
C ALA A 47 -11.07 -8.71 5.28
N LEU A 48 -10.10 -8.90 6.19
CA LEU A 48 -8.74 -8.37 6.03
C LEU A 48 -8.02 -8.97 4.83
N GLU A 49 -8.11 -10.29 4.63
CA GLU A 49 -7.51 -10.96 3.46
C GLU A 49 -8.08 -10.42 2.14
N ASN A 50 -9.39 -10.27 2.06
CA ASN A 50 -10.04 -9.72 0.88
C ASN A 50 -9.67 -8.26 0.63
N GLN A 51 -9.66 -7.42 1.68
CA GLN A 51 -9.29 -6.01 1.57
C GLN A 51 -7.83 -5.87 1.11
N ILE A 52 -6.92 -6.61 1.74
CA ILE A 52 -5.50 -6.60 1.41
C ILE A 52 -5.28 -7.09 -0.02
N SER A 53 -5.89 -8.21 -0.43
CA SER A 53 -5.78 -8.72 -1.79
C SER A 53 -6.29 -7.72 -2.83
N SER A 54 -7.38 -7.02 -2.53
CA SER A 54 -7.95 -5.98 -3.40
C SER A 54 -7.02 -4.76 -3.49
N ASP A 55 -6.52 -4.28 -2.36
CA ASP A 55 -5.62 -3.12 -2.32
C ASP A 55 -4.31 -3.41 -3.07
N PHE A 56 -3.74 -4.61 -2.90
CA PHE A 56 -2.52 -5.01 -3.61
C PHE A 56 -2.76 -5.30 -5.10
N ALA A 57 -3.88 -5.89 -5.48
CA ALA A 57 -4.24 -6.05 -6.89
C ALA A 57 -4.33 -4.68 -7.59
N SER A 58 -4.82 -3.66 -6.87
CA SER A 58 -4.89 -2.27 -7.37
C SER A 58 -3.54 -1.54 -7.36
N MET A 59 -2.54 -2.03 -6.62
CA MET A 59 -1.19 -1.43 -6.53
C MET A 59 -0.20 -1.97 -7.60
N GLY A 60 -0.69 -2.78 -8.55
CA GLY A 60 0.14 -3.46 -9.53
C GLY A 60 0.70 -4.78 -8.96
N ALA A 61 -0.04 -5.88 -9.14
CA ALA A 61 0.19 -7.18 -8.49
C ALA A 61 1.59 -7.79 -8.67
N ASN A 62 2.36 -7.34 -9.65
CA ASN A 62 3.68 -7.87 -9.96
C ASN A 62 4.72 -6.75 -9.96
N THR A 63 4.76 -5.95 -8.90
CA THR A 63 5.73 -4.87 -8.79
C THR A 63 6.73 -5.13 -7.67
N PHE A 64 7.93 -4.60 -7.84
CA PHE A 64 8.89 -4.46 -6.76
C PHE A 64 9.48 -3.05 -6.75
N ASN A 65 9.86 -2.61 -5.56
CA ASN A 65 10.45 -1.30 -5.36
C ASN A 65 11.89 -1.44 -4.88
N ILE A 66 12.77 -0.60 -5.43
CA ILE A 66 14.13 -0.45 -4.92
C ILE A 66 14.16 0.86 -4.13
N ASN A 67 14.39 0.74 -2.84
CA ASN A 67 14.40 1.80 -1.85
C ASN A 67 15.74 1.84 -1.11
N GLN A 68 15.94 2.86 -0.30
CA GLN A 68 17.13 2.96 0.57
C GLN A 68 17.20 1.79 1.56
N TYR A 69 16.06 1.36 2.12
CA TYR A 69 15.95 0.26 3.09
C TYR A 69 14.89 -0.73 2.63
N GLU A 70 15.07 -1.99 3.01
CA GLU A 70 13.97 -2.95 3.00
C GLU A 70 12.94 -2.57 4.07
N ASN A 71 11.65 -2.86 3.80
CA ASN A 71 10.59 -2.73 4.80
C ASN A 71 10.67 -3.87 5.86
N THR A 72 11.85 -4.19 6.30
CA THR A 72 12.03 -5.06 7.46
C THR A 72 11.68 -4.25 8.69
N THR A 73 10.70 -4.73 9.46
CA THR A 73 10.45 -4.27 10.81
C THR A 73 11.79 -4.18 11.53
N ARG A 74 12.19 -2.97 11.89
CA ARG A 74 13.33 -2.74 12.77
C ARG A 74 13.17 -3.66 13.97
N ASN A 75 13.93 -4.75 14.02
CA ASN A 75 14.10 -5.52 15.23
C ASN A 75 14.81 -4.61 16.24
N ARG A 76 14.04 -3.96 17.10
CA ARG A 76 14.51 -3.18 18.25
C ARG A 76 15.10 -4.08 19.35
N GLY A 77 15.81 -5.10 18.98
CA GLY A 77 16.40 -6.05 19.90
C GLY A 77 17.87 -6.29 19.58
N GLY A 78 18.75 -5.59 20.29
CA GLY A 78 20.14 -6.02 20.49
C GLY A 78 21.19 -5.48 19.54
N GLY A 79 21.87 -4.42 19.92
CA GLY A 79 23.33 -4.28 19.86
C GLY A 79 24.07 -4.19 18.51
N GLU A 80 23.45 -4.46 17.39
CA GLU A 80 24.12 -4.30 16.09
C GLU A 80 24.03 -2.84 15.63
N ARG A 81 25.17 -2.31 15.19
CA ARG A 81 25.25 -0.95 14.62
C ARG A 81 24.31 -0.89 13.42
N GLU A 82 23.35 0.03 13.47
CA GLU A 82 22.43 0.29 12.37
C GLU A 82 23.26 0.68 11.14
N ILE A 83 23.25 -0.18 10.12
CA ILE A 83 23.91 0.14 8.84
C ILE A 83 23.06 1.18 8.15
N ILE A 84 23.56 2.41 8.08
CA ILE A 84 22.91 3.51 7.37
C ILE A 84 23.21 3.34 5.88
N ASN A 85 22.22 2.88 5.13
CA ASN A 85 22.33 2.82 3.68
C ASN A 85 22.34 4.24 3.09
N PRO A 86 23.16 4.51 2.08
CA PRO A 86 23.13 5.78 1.37
C PRO A 86 21.80 5.93 0.62
N ILE A 87 21.33 7.16 0.49
CA ILE A 87 20.15 7.49 -0.31
C ILE A 87 20.30 7.03 -1.76
N ILE A 88 19.20 6.78 -2.45
CA ILE A 88 19.22 6.60 -3.90
C ILE A 88 19.20 7.98 -4.54
N SER A 89 20.32 8.38 -5.13
CA SER A 89 20.45 9.66 -5.81
C SER A 89 19.73 9.67 -7.17
N TYR A 90 19.41 10.85 -7.69
CA TYR A 90 18.82 10.95 -9.03
C TYR A 90 19.72 10.37 -10.15
N PRO A 91 21.05 10.62 -10.16
CA PRO A 91 21.96 9.97 -11.11
C PRO A 91 21.91 8.44 -11.01
N ASP A 92 21.85 7.86 -9.80
CA ASP A 92 21.73 6.41 -9.62
C ASP A 92 20.40 5.88 -10.19
N ALA A 93 19.30 6.58 -9.91
CA ALA A 93 17.98 6.20 -10.39
C ALA A 93 17.92 6.22 -11.94
N VAL A 94 18.44 7.27 -12.57
CA VAL A 94 18.51 7.38 -14.03
C VAL A 94 19.47 6.34 -14.62
N ALA A 95 20.63 6.12 -14.00
CA ALA A 95 21.57 5.10 -14.43
C ALA A 95 20.98 3.69 -14.36
N PHE A 96 20.22 3.41 -13.31
CA PHE A 96 19.48 2.16 -13.18
C PHE A 96 18.47 2.01 -14.32
N ARG A 97 17.56 2.96 -14.52
CA ARG A 97 16.54 2.92 -15.57
C ARG A 97 17.14 2.71 -16.96
N ASN A 98 18.27 3.34 -17.23
CA ASN A 98 18.95 3.21 -18.52
C ASN A 98 19.62 1.84 -18.72
N LYS A 99 20.17 1.25 -17.66
CA LYS A 99 20.89 -0.04 -17.70
C LYS A 99 20.00 -1.25 -17.49
N TYR A 100 18.88 -1.10 -16.77
CA TYR A 100 17.94 -2.17 -16.54
C TYR A 100 17.03 -2.34 -17.75
N LYS A 101 17.22 -3.43 -18.48
CA LYS A 101 16.49 -3.78 -19.70
C LYS A 101 16.05 -5.24 -19.64
N TYR A 102 15.19 -5.55 -18.68
CA TYR A 102 14.63 -6.89 -18.55
C TYR A 102 13.31 -6.97 -19.36
N PRO A 103 13.03 -8.09 -20.07
CA PRO A 103 11.81 -8.23 -20.87
C PRO A 103 10.54 -8.06 -20.04
N PHE A 104 9.52 -7.44 -20.61
CA PHE A 104 8.21 -7.23 -20.00
C PHE A 104 8.28 -6.44 -18.68
N THR A 105 9.23 -5.53 -18.53
CA THR A 105 9.32 -4.69 -17.33
C THR A 105 9.28 -3.19 -17.70
N GLU A 106 8.59 -2.43 -16.83
CA GLU A 106 8.53 -0.99 -16.91
C GLU A 106 9.06 -0.38 -15.60
N THR A 107 9.96 0.57 -15.73
CA THR A 107 10.61 1.20 -14.56
C THR A 107 10.13 2.63 -14.41
N SER A 108 9.70 3.00 -13.23
CA SER A 108 9.37 4.38 -12.86
C SER A 108 10.28 4.90 -11.74
N ILE A 109 10.48 6.22 -11.74
CA ILE A 109 11.26 6.95 -10.74
C ILE A 109 10.34 7.93 -10.05
N SER A 110 10.36 7.94 -8.73
CA SER A 110 9.57 8.88 -7.93
C SER A 110 10.32 9.33 -6.68
N PHE A 111 9.87 10.41 -6.08
CA PHE A 111 10.27 10.81 -4.73
C PHE A 111 9.18 11.62 -4.06
N THR A 112 9.10 11.55 -2.74
CA THR A 112 8.19 12.41 -1.97
C THR A 112 8.85 13.78 -1.80
N ALA A 113 8.28 14.79 -2.44
CA ALA A 113 8.77 16.16 -2.40
C ALA A 113 8.35 16.88 -1.10
N SER A 114 7.13 16.61 -0.61
CA SER A 114 6.63 17.08 0.68
C SER A 114 5.56 16.13 1.19
N SER A 115 5.47 15.96 2.51
CA SER A 115 4.39 15.22 3.16
C SER A 115 3.38 16.14 3.85
N ALA A 116 3.67 17.46 3.85
CA ALA A 116 2.87 18.48 4.55
C ALA A 116 2.86 19.77 3.71
N ALA A 117 2.22 19.70 2.53
CA ALA A 117 2.13 20.87 1.64
C ALA A 117 0.74 21.50 1.68
N GLU A 118 0.71 22.83 1.66
CA GLU A 118 -0.51 23.61 1.43
C GLU A 118 -0.71 23.76 -0.08
N VAL A 119 -1.92 23.47 -0.55
CA VAL A 119 -2.35 23.67 -1.94
C VAL A 119 -3.42 24.75 -1.97
N LYS A 120 -3.31 25.70 -2.91
CA LYS A 120 -4.24 26.83 -3.04
C LYS A 120 -4.98 26.78 -4.36
N TYR A 121 -6.27 27.13 -4.31
CA TYR A 121 -7.07 27.41 -5.47
C TYR A 121 -7.82 28.72 -5.26
N LEU A 122 -7.56 29.71 -6.11
CA LEU A 122 -8.06 31.08 -5.92
C LEU A 122 -7.76 31.61 -4.49
N ASN A 123 -8.80 31.88 -3.72
CA ASN A 123 -8.69 32.39 -2.34
C ASN A 123 -8.81 31.28 -1.27
N THR A 124 -9.03 30.04 -1.69
CA THR A 124 -9.17 28.89 -0.79
C THR A 124 -7.86 28.12 -0.72
N LYS A 125 -7.56 27.57 0.44
CA LYS A 125 -6.38 26.72 0.68
C LYS A 125 -6.75 25.47 1.46
N THR A 126 -5.97 24.41 1.27
CA THR A 126 -6.07 23.19 2.08
C THR A 126 -5.25 23.32 3.36
N ASP A 127 -5.52 22.45 4.31
CA ASP A 127 -4.60 22.21 5.42
C ASP A 127 -3.26 21.66 4.90
N PRO A 128 -2.14 21.83 5.63
CA PRO A 128 -0.82 21.39 5.21
C PRO A 128 -0.61 19.88 5.44
N GLU A 129 -1.50 19.06 4.88
CA GLU A 129 -1.48 17.59 5.00
C GLU A 129 -1.29 16.89 3.66
N ASN A 130 -1.17 17.68 2.57
CA ASN A 130 -1.11 17.11 1.23
C ASN A 130 0.29 16.58 0.92
N LYS A 131 0.33 15.37 0.41
CA LYS A 131 1.56 14.75 -0.07
C LYS A 131 1.84 15.16 -1.52
N ILE A 132 2.96 15.80 -1.76
CA ILE A 132 3.43 16.11 -3.11
C ILE A 132 4.47 15.07 -3.52
N VAL A 133 4.24 14.43 -4.66
CA VAL A 133 5.12 13.39 -5.19
C VAL A 133 5.62 13.82 -6.57
N GLY A 134 6.93 13.86 -6.74
CA GLY A 134 7.57 14.03 -8.03
C GLY A 134 7.65 12.67 -8.74
N VAL A 135 7.09 12.58 -9.93
CA VAL A 135 6.92 11.31 -10.66
C VAL A 135 7.30 11.43 -12.14
N ASP A 136 7.61 10.31 -12.75
CA ASP A 136 7.68 10.17 -14.21
C ASP A 136 6.35 9.65 -14.79
N GLU A 137 6.32 9.46 -16.11
CA GLU A 137 5.11 9.04 -16.86
C GLU A 137 4.64 7.63 -16.51
N MET A 138 5.55 6.74 -16.08
CA MET A 138 5.24 5.35 -15.78
C MET A 138 4.77 5.15 -14.34
N TYR A 139 4.91 6.16 -13.49
CA TYR A 139 4.56 6.04 -12.07
C TYR A 139 3.11 5.61 -11.83
N ALA A 140 2.16 6.24 -12.53
CA ALA A 140 0.75 5.92 -12.33
C ALA A 140 0.42 4.48 -12.70
N VAL A 141 1.02 3.99 -13.80
CA VAL A 141 0.85 2.61 -14.26
C VAL A 141 1.46 1.62 -13.27
N ASN A 142 2.72 1.85 -12.86
CA ASN A 142 3.43 0.97 -11.93
C ASN A 142 2.80 0.96 -10.53
N SER A 143 2.13 2.05 -10.14
CA SER A 143 1.41 2.17 -8.87
C SER A 143 -0.05 1.75 -8.95
N GLY A 144 -0.53 1.24 -10.10
CA GLY A 144 -1.91 0.83 -10.31
C GLY A 144 -2.90 1.97 -10.03
N LEU A 145 -2.58 3.21 -10.43
CA LEU A 145 -3.44 4.37 -10.22
C LEU A 145 -4.41 4.51 -11.39
N ASP A 146 -5.70 4.43 -11.08
CA ASP A 146 -6.78 4.72 -12.02
C ASP A 146 -7.18 6.18 -11.98
N PHE A 147 -7.74 6.67 -13.06
CA PHE A 147 -8.22 8.03 -13.20
C PHE A 147 -9.75 8.06 -13.17
N SER A 148 -10.33 8.99 -12.41
CA SER A 148 -11.76 9.31 -12.46
C SER A 148 -12.06 10.27 -13.59
N ALA A 149 -11.11 11.19 -13.89
CA ALA A 149 -11.22 12.17 -14.96
C ALA A 149 -9.84 12.58 -15.50
N GLY A 150 -9.80 13.03 -16.75
CA GLY A 150 -8.56 13.53 -17.36
C GLY A 150 -7.61 12.44 -17.85
N ARG A 151 -6.29 12.68 -17.72
CA ARG A 151 -5.25 11.81 -18.26
C ARG A 151 -3.99 11.74 -17.39
N ASN A 152 -3.17 10.72 -17.65
CA ASN A 152 -1.81 10.61 -17.09
C ASN A 152 -0.83 11.62 -17.74
N PHE A 153 0.34 11.75 -17.11
CA PHE A 153 1.47 12.43 -17.73
C PHE A 153 1.90 11.69 -19.00
N THR A 154 2.28 12.48 -20.01
CA THR A 154 2.94 11.98 -21.19
C THR A 154 4.46 12.20 -21.09
N SER A 155 5.24 11.46 -21.87
CA SER A 155 6.69 11.70 -21.98
C SER A 155 7.00 13.15 -22.38
N PHE A 156 6.10 13.79 -23.13
CA PHE A 156 6.21 15.20 -23.51
C PHE A 156 6.06 16.14 -22.31
N ASP A 157 5.10 15.87 -21.41
CA ASP A 157 4.90 16.68 -20.18
C ASP A 157 6.15 16.61 -19.29
N ILE A 158 6.74 15.41 -19.16
CA ILE A 158 7.96 15.20 -18.35
C ILE A 158 9.19 15.87 -19.01
N ALA A 159 9.40 15.64 -20.31
CA ALA A 159 10.56 16.16 -21.02
C ALA A 159 10.59 17.69 -21.10
N ASN A 160 9.43 18.33 -21.22
CA ASN A 160 9.31 19.79 -21.32
C ASN A 160 9.15 20.48 -19.96
N ASN A 161 9.25 19.73 -18.85
CA ASN A 161 9.06 20.29 -17.50
C ASN A 161 7.73 21.07 -17.37
N ALA A 162 6.64 20.51 -17.93
CA ALA A 162 5.36 21.16 -17.97
C ALA A 162 4.82 21.35 -16.53
N PHE A 163 4.31 22.56 -16.23
CA PHE A 163 3.66 22.85 -14.95
C PHE A 163 2.24 22.30 -14.95
N VAL A 164 2.12 21.00 -14.95
CA VAL A 164 0.87 20.25 -14.88
C VAL A 164 0.87 19.35 -13.65
N CYS A 165 -0.31 18.99 -13.17
CA CYS A 165 -0.43 18.11 -12.01
C CYS A 165 -1.62 17.16 -12.13
N ILE A 166 -1.55 16.07 -11.40
CA ILE A 166 -2.63 15.13 -11.17
C ILE A 166 -2.97 15.18 -9.68
N VAL A 167 -4.23 15.31 -9.35
CA VAL A 167 -4.71 15.42 -7.97
C VAL A 167 -5.45 14.17 -7.52
N GLY A 168 -5.39 13.85 -6.25
CA GLY A 168 -6.19 12.77 -5.67
C GLY A 168 -7.67 13.13 -5.53
N SER A 169 -8.51 12.15 -5.27
CA SER A 169 -9.98 12.32 -5.22
C SER A 169 -10.45 13.30 -4.14
N ASP A 170 -9.74 13.43 -3.03
CA ASP A 170 -10.13 14.35 -1.95
C ASP A 170 -10.08 15.82 -2.37
N PHE A 171 -9.28 16.17 -3.38
CA PHE A 171 -9.29 17.52 -3.94
C PHE A 171 -10.59 17.85 -4.68
N GLU A 172 -11.20 16.87 -5.34
CA GLU A 172 -12.50 17.02 -6.00
C GLU A 172 -13.62 17.21 -4.98
N LYS A 173 -13.55 16.50 -3.85
CA LYS A 173 -14.53 16.59 -2.76
C LYS A 173 -14.32 17.81 -1.86
N GLY A 174 -13.11 18.34 -1.79
CA GLY A 174 -12.70 19.44 -0.93
C GLY A 174 -12.44 20.75 -1.66
N LEU A 175 -11.18 21.02 -2.00
CA LEU A 175 -10.71 22.30 -2.56
C LEU A 175 -11.40 22.68 -3.89
N LEU A 176 -11.80 21.71 -4.71
CA LEU A 176 -12.34 21.88 -6.05
C LEU A 176 -13.80 21.36 -6.16
N LYS A 177 -14.52 21.20 -5.04
CA LYS A 177 -15.86 20.57 -4.98
C LYS A 177 -16.92 21.25 -5.87
N ASP A 178 -16.79 22.57 -6.09
CA ASP A 178 -17.80 23.35 -6.80
C ASP A 178 -17.44 23.58 -8.29
N VAL A 179 -16.36 22.96 -8.77
CA VAL A 179 -15.87 23.15 -10.14
C VAL A 179 -15.35 21.84 -10.73
N ASN A 180 -15.39 21.71 -12.06
CA ASN A 180 -14.67 20.61 -12.70
C ASN A 180 -13.15 20.80 -12.49
N PRO A 181 -12.44 19.87 -11.85
CA PRO A 181 -11.02 20.02 -11.54
C PRO A 181 -10.11 20.13 -12.77
N ILE A 182 -10.52 19.52 -13.90
CA ILE A 182 -9.69 19.50 -15.12
C ILE A 182 -9.53 20.92 -15.67
N ASP A 183 -8.29 21.24 -16.10
CA ASP A 183 -7.83 22.53 -16.60
C ASP A 183 -7.85 23.67 -15.55
N LYS A 184 -8.22 23.42 -14.31
CA LYS A 184 -8.07 24.42 -13.25
C LYS A 184 -6.60 24.58 -12.86
N VAL A 185 -6.25 25.78 -12.39
CA VAL A 185 -4.90 26.12 -11.98
C VAL A 185 -4.84 26.18 -10.46
N ILE A 186 -4.07 25.28 -9.86
CA ILE A 186 -3.78 25.27 -8.42
C ILE A 186 -2.37 25.81 -8.17
N SER A 187 -2.12 26.32 -6.98
CA SER A 187 -0.81 26.81 -6.57
C SER A 187 -0.20 25.95 -5.48
N ILE A 188 1.04 25.53 -5.68
CA ILE A 188 1.84 24.75 -4.73
C ILE A 188 3.16 25.53 -4.51
N ARG A 189 3.44 25.95 -3.29
CA ARG A 189 4.61 26.79 -2.98
C ARG A 189 4.76 28.02 -3.89
N GLY A 190 3.66 28.63 -4.33
CA GLY A 190 3.66 29.78 -5.22
C GLY A 190 3.76 29.48 -6.71
N ALA A 191 4.14 28.25 -7.09
CA ALA A 191 4.12 27.83 -8.49
C ALA A 191 2.71 27.40 -8.92
N LYS A 192 2.31 27.76 -10.14
CA LYS A 192 0.99 27.47 -10.71
C LYS A 192 1.02 26.19 -11.54
N PHE A 193 0.14 25.26 -11.23
CA PHE A 193 0.01 23.98 -11.91
C PHE A 193 -1.39 23.81 -12.49
N ARG A 194 -1.47 23.43 -13.75
CA ARG A 194 -2.75 23.08 -14.39
C ARG A 194 -3.07 21.63 -14.09
N VAL A 195 -4.25 21.35 -13.56
CA VAL A 195 -4.76 20.01 -13.29
C VAL A 195 -5.11 19.32 -14.61
N ILE A 196 -4.47 18.18 -14.90
CA ILE A 196 -4.70 17.40 -16.11
C ILE A 196 -5.38 16.06 -15.84
N GLY A 197 -5.44 15.63 -14.59
CA GLY A 197 -6.07 14.37 -14.19
C GLY A 197 -6.50 14.39 -12.74
N VAL A 198 -7.51 13.59 -12.43
CA VAL A 198 -7.99 13.31 -11.08
C VAL A 198 -7.91 11.80 -10.88
N LEU A 199 -7.29 11.37 -9.79
CA LEU A 199 -7.19 9.96 -9.45
C LEU A 199 -8.53 9.45 -8.91
N LYS A 200 -8.84 8.19 -9.23
CA LYS A 200 -9.96 7.49 -8.62
C LYS A 200 -9.71 7.28 -7.14
N GLU A 201 -10.77 7.37 -6.35
CA GLU A 201 -10.71 7.15 -4.91
C GLU A 201 -10.20 5.75 -4.58
N LYS A 202 -9.20 5.67 -3.70
CA LYS A 202 -8.66 4.42 -3.16
C LYS A 202 -8.98 4.25 -1.67
N GLY A 203 -9.42 5.31 -1.01
CA GLY A 203 -9.66 5.33 0.42
C GLY A 203 -8.38 5.45 1.25
N SER A 204 -8.56 5.50 2.57
CA SER A 204 -7.44 5.49 3.50
C SER A 204 -7.23 4.09 4.05
N THR A 205 -6.08 3.51 3.78
CA THR A 205 -5.66 2.25 4.40
C THR A 205 -4.72 2.56 5.55
N PHE A 206 -5.02 2.08 6.74
CA PHE A 206 -4.22 2.28 7.97
C PHE A 206 -3.91 3.75 8.32
N GLY A 207 -4.88 4.67 8.12
CA GLY A 207 -4.75 6.07 8.54
C GLY A 207 -3.95 6.97 7.60
N ASN A 208 -3.39 6.46 6.51
CA ASN A 208 -2.78 7.24 5.45
C ASN A 208 -3.75 7.39 4.27
N SER A 209 -4.33 8.59 4.10
CA SER A 209 -5.14 8.86 2.92
C SER A 209 -4.26 8.81 1.67
N GLN A 210 -4.59 7.89 0.77
CA GLN A 210 -4.00 7.83 -0.56
C GLN A 210 -4.57 8.92 -1.48
N ASP A 211 -5.65 9.54 -1.06
CA ASP A 211 -6.48 10.46 -1.85
C ASP A 211 -6.09 11.94 -1.65
N LEU A 212 -5.31 12.24 -0.57
CA LEU A 212 -4.72 13.56 -0.30
C LEU A 212 -3.32 13.70 -0.89
N ARG A 213 -3.17 13.47 -2.21
CA ARG A 213 -1.87 13.61 -2.87
C ARG A 213 -1.97 14.44 -4.16
N VAL A 214 -0.85 15.08 -4.49
CA VAL A 214 -0.66 15.72 -5.79
C VAL A 214 0.59 15.14 -6.44
N LEU A 215 0.45 14.68 -7.67
CA LEU A 215 1.55 14.23 -8.50
C LEU A 215 1.98 15.37 -9.43
N ILE A 216 3.26 15.61 -9.52
CA ILE A 216 3.85 16.60 -10.42
C ILE A 216 5.05 16.01 -11.15
N PRO A 217 5.43 16.52 -12.35
CA PRO A 217 6.59 16.05 -13.08
C PRO A 217 7.85 16.10 -12.25
N ILE A 218 8.64 15.03 -12.28
CA ILE A 218 9.79 14.82 -11.39
C ILE A 218 10.81 15.95 -11.44
N GLN A 219 11.08 16.52 -12.63
CA GLN A 219 12.05 17.61 -12.76
C GLN A 219 11.53 18.91 -12.16
N VAL A 220 10.21 19.19 -12.33
CA VAL A 220 9.56 20.35 -11.72
C VAL A 220 9.55 20.19 -10.20
N ALA A 221 9.23 18.98 -9.71
CA ALA A 221 9.30 18.68 -8.27
C ALA A 221 10.70 18.93 -7.70
N ARG A 222 11.76 18.49 -8.39
CA ARG A 222 13.15 18.68 -7.98
C ARG A 222 13.55 20.14 -7.91
N SER A 223 13.12 20.95 -8.88
CA SER A 223 13.44 22.39 -8.89
C SER A 223 12.69 23.16 -7.79
N LEU A 224 11.43 22.80 -7.54
CA LEU A 224 10.57 23.49 -6.57
C LEU A 224 10.85 23.09 -5.13
N PHE A 225 11.23 21.83 -4.91
CA PHE A 225 11.49 21.23 -3.58
C PHE A 225 12.96 20.82 -3.45
N SER A 226 13.85 21.70 -3.89
CA SER A 226 15.30 21.43 -3.81
C SER A 226 15.73 21.18 -2.36
N ALA A 227 16.24 19.97 -2.12
CA ALA A 227 16.80 19.56 -0.84
C ALA A 227 18.13 18.79 -1.11
N PRO A 228 19.12 18.88 -0.20
CA PRO A 228 20.44 18.29 -0.43
C PRO A 228 20.40 16.76 -0.50
N ASN A 229 19.45 16.12 0.16
CA ASN A 229 19.39 14.67 0.33
C ASN A 229 18.05 14.08 -0.11
N ILE A 230 17.64 14.35 -1.36
CA ILE A 230 16.43 13.73 -1.93
C ILE A 230 16.70 12.24 -2.13
N ASN A 231 15.89 11.41 -1.49
CA ASN A 231 15.93 9.96 -1.67
C ASN A 231 14.88 9.55 -2.71
N TYR A 232 15.33 8.92 -3.79
CA TYR A 232 14.46 8.44 -4.87
C TYR A 232 14.05 6.99 -4.64
N SER A 233 12.87 6.65 -5.10
CA SER A 233 12.35 5.28 -5.16
C SER A 233 12.23 4.86 -6.61
N LEU A 234 12.63 3.65 -6.90
CA LEU A 234 12.46 3.02 -8.20
C LEU A 234 11.36 1.98 -8.06
N SER A 235 10.33 2.05 -8.88
CA SER A 235 9.30 1.02 -8.96
C SER A 235 9.39 0.31 -10.31
N VAL A 236 9.41 -1.00 -10.28
CA VAL A 236 9.48 -1.84 -11.47
C VAL A 236 8.25 -2.71 -11.52
N MET A 237 7.44 -2.56 -12.56
CA MET A 237 6.32 -3.43 -12.87
C MET A 237 6.80 -4.54 -13.80
N VAL A 238 6.37 -5.78 -13.52
CA VAL A 238 6.67 -6.96 -14.31
C VAL A 238 5.37 -7.48 -14.93
N GLY A 239 5.27 -7.52 -16.23
CA GLY A 239 4.04 -7.90 -16.94
C GLY A 239 3.64 -9.37 -16.77
N LYS A 240 4.55 -10.24 -16.30
CA LYS A 240 4.31 -11.66 -16.07
C LYS A 240 4.82 -12.06 -14.70
N LYS A 241 3.95 -12.62 -13.86
CA LYS A 241 4.28 -13.02 -12.48
C LYS A 241 5.44 -14.02 -12.41
N GLU A 242 5.51 -14.93 -13.36
CA GLU A 242 6.54 -15.98 -13.43
C GLU A 242 7.95 -15.42 -13.63
N LEU A 243 8.05 -14.20 -14.15
CA LEU A 243 9.34 -13.51 -14.37
C LEU A 243 9.76 -12.63 -13.18
N LEU A 244 8.93 -12.52 -12.14
CA LEU A 244 9.16 -11.59 -11.03
C LEU A 244 10.49 -11.87 -10.31
N ASP A 245 10.76 -13.13 -9.96
CA ASP A 245 11.99 -13.51 -9.25
C ASP A 245 13.24 -13.18 -10.08
N GLN A 246 13.23 -13.57 -11.36
CA GLN A 246 14.35 -13.30 -12.26
C GLN A 246 14.52 -11.80 -12.53
N ALA A 247 13.42 -11.06 -12.61
CA ALA A 247 13.43 -9.60 -12.77
C ALA A 247 14.05 -8.92 -11.53
N VAL A 248 13.72 -9.36 -10.33
CA VAL A 248 14.29 -8.88 -9.05
C VAL A 248 15.79 -9.18 -8.97
N ASP A 249 16.21 -10.40 -9.30
CA ASP A 249 17.63 -10.79 -9.29
C ASP A 249 18.45 -9.97 -10.29
N ASN A 250 17.92 -9.79 -11.50
CA ASN A 250 18.55 -8.95 -12.52
C ASN A 250 18.62 -7.47 -12.08
N ALA A 251 17.53 -6.94 -11.51
CA ALA A 251 17.47 -5.57 -11.00
C ALA A 251 18.48 -5.35 -9.86
N THR A 252 18.58 -6.31 -8.94
CA THR A 252 19.59 -6.30 -7.86
C THR A 252 21.00 -6.26 -8.43
N SER A 253 21.30 -7.10 -9.41
CA SER A 253 22.60 -7.13 -10.09
C SER A 253 22.91 -5.82 -10.81
N VAL A 254 21.91 -5.20 -11.47
CA VAL A 254 22.08 -3.91 -12.16
C VAL A 254 22.30 -2.80 -11.11
N MET A 255 21.54 -2.77 -10.03
CA MET A 255 21.69 -1.74 -8.99
C MET A 255 23.05 -1.85 -8.28
N ARG A 256 23.53 -3.07 -7.99
CA ARG A 256 24.90 -3.29 -7.49
C ARG A 256 25.97 -2.71 -8.40
N ARG A 257 25.82 -2.87 -9.73
CA ARG A 257 26.73 -2.27 -10.72
C ARG A 257 26.64 -0.75 -10.77
N VAL A 258 25.44 -0.18 -10.68
CA VAL A 258 25.23 1.28 -10.59
C VAL A 258 25.92 1.84 -9.35
N ARG A 259 25.76 1.16 -8.20
CA ARG A 259 26.38 1.52 -6.92
C ARG A 259 27.86 1.13 -6.82
N LYS A 260 28.44 0.47 -7.83
CA LYS A 260 29.83 -0.01 -7.86
C LYS A 260 30.19 -0.87 -6.62
N LEU A 261 29.25 -1.71 -6.18
CA LEU A 261 29.44 -2.58 -5.02
C LEU A 261 30.36 -3.76 -5.39
N SER A 262 31.32 -4.04 -4.51
CA SER A 262 32.14 -5.26 -4.61
C SER A 262 31.25 -6.51 -4.45
N PRO A 263 31.58 -7.64 -5.11
CA PRO A 263 30.83 -8.89 -4.96
C PRO A 263 30.66 -9.37 -3.52
N VAL A 264 31.63 -9.10 -2.66
CA VAL A 264 31.67 -9.54 -1.25
C VAL A 264 30.84 -8.63 -0.32
N LYS A 265 30.52 -7.40 -0.74
CA LYS A 265 29.75 -6.46 0.08
C LYS A 265 28.26 -6.75 -0.03
N ASP A 266 27.56 -6.65 1.09
CA ASP A 266 26.10 -6.67 1.12
C ASP A 266 25.48 -5.53 0.33
N ASN A 267 24.20 -5.67 -0.01
CA ASN A 267 23.47 -4.61 -0.67
C ASN A 267 23.31 -3.42 0.26
N ASN A 268 23.55 -2.22 -0.27
CA ASN A 268 23.32 -0.96 0.43
C ASN A 268 22.03 -0.27 -0.05
N PHE A 269 21.06 -1.06 -0.45
CA PHE A 269 19.71 -0.70 -0.85
C PHE A 269 18.77 -1.86 -0.53
N GLY A 270 17.49 -1.55 -0.35
CA GLY A 270 16.47 -2.57 -0.11
C GLY A 270 15.66 -2.84 -1.38
N VAL A 271 15.27 -4.08 -1.57
CA VAL A 271 14.31 -4.49 -2.60
C VAL A 271 13.06 -4.99 -1.88
N VAL A 272 11.94 -4.32 -2.13
CA VAL A 272 10.65 -4.63 -1.49
C VAL A 272 9.70 -5.12 -2.58
N ARG A 273 9.26 -6.35 -2.46
CA ARG A 273 8.30 -6.97 -3.38
C ARG A 273 6.88 -6.76 -2.87
N SER A 274 5.95 -6.56 -3.77
CA SER A 274 4.53 -6.44 -3.39
C SER A 274 3.96 -7.75 -2.83
N ASP A 275 4.38 -8.89 -3.36
CA ASP A 275 3.93 -10.21 -2.90
C ASP A 275 4.50 -10.61 -1.53
N ASP A 276 5.69 -10.14 -1.14
CA ASP A 276 6.25 -10.40 0.20
C ASP A 276 5.39 -9.80 1.31
N LEU A 277 4.81 -8.63 1.07
CA LEU A 277 3.88 -8.01 2.01
C LEU A 277 2.60 -8.84 2.17
N ILE A 278 2.05 -9.30 1.04
CA ILE A 278 0.88 -10.20 1.04
C ILE A 278 1.18 -11.46 1.84
N ASN A 279 2.30 -12.14 1.53
CA ASN A 279 2.68 -13.39 2.17
C ASN A 279 2.91 -13.23 3.69
N ARG A 280 3.49 -12.12 4.13
CA ARG A 280 3.66 -11.82 5.57
C ARG A 280 2.32 -11.64 6.29
N ILE A 281 1.38 -10.94 5.66
CA ILE A 281 0.05 -10.70 6.25
C ILE A 281 -0.75 -12.01 6.27
N LEU A 282 -0.74 -12.78 5.18
CA LEU A 282 -1.35 -14.10 5.12
C LEU A 282 -0.75 -15.06 6.17
N GLY A 283 0.55 -14.97 6.44
CA GLY A 283 1.18 -15.70 7.52
C GLY A 283 0.61 -15.36 8.90
N ILE A 284 0.38 -14.08 9.19
CA ILE A 284 -0.21 -13.63 10.46
C ILE A 284 -1.67 -14.12 10.57
N THR A 285 -2.44 -14.06 9.48
CA THR A 285 -3.85 -14.50 9.49
C THR A 285 -3.97 -16.02 9.73
N GLN A 286 -3.03 -16.82 9.25
CA GLN A 286 -2.97 -18.26 9.55
C GLN A 286 -2.79 -18.54 11.06
N TYR A 287 -1.90 -17.79 11.75
CA TYR A 287 -1.74 -17.93 13.20
C TYR A 287 -3.00 -17.52 13.97
N LEU A 288 -3.69 -16.48 13.53
CA LEU A 288 -4.98 -16.08 14.11
C LEU A 288 -6.05 -17.15 13.90
N GLY A 289 -6.07 -17.77 12.72
CA GLY A 289 -6.98 -18.90 12.43
C GLY A 289 -6.72 -20.11 13.34
N LEU A 290 -5.45 -20.47 13.56
CA LEU A 290 -5.07 -21.54 14.49
C LEU A 290 -5.47 -21.23 15.94
N ALA A 291 -5.25 -20.00 16.38
CA ALA A 291 -5.67 -19.57 17.73
C ALA A 291 -7.19 -19.65 17.90
N ALA A 292 -7.95 -19.19 16.90
CA ALA A 292 -9.40 -19.28 16.89
C ALA A 292 -9.89 -20.74 16.95
N TRP A 293 -9.23 -21.64 16.18
CA TRP A 293 -9.54 -23.08 16.21
C TRP A 293 -9.29 -23.71 17.59
N LEU A 294 -8.15 -23.37 18.24
CA LEU A 294 -7.85 -23.84 19.60
C LEU A 294 -8.90 -23.37 20.62
N ILE A 295 -9.35 -22.11 20.53
CA ILE A 295 -10.42 -21.59 21.40
C ILE A 295 -11.70 -22.40 21.17
N GLY A 296 -12.05 -22.68 19.90
CA GLY A 296 -13.24 -23.46 19.58
C GLY A 296 -13.19 -24.92 20.08
N VAL A 297 -12.00 -25.53 20.16
CA VAL A 297 -11.81 -26.89 20.69
C VAL A 297 -11.88 -26.93 22.23
N ILE A 298 -11.46 -25.85 22.90
CA ILE A 298 -11.44 -25.78 24.38
C ILE A 298 -12.84 -25.44 24.92
N THR A 299 -13.69 -24.76 24.13
CA THR A 299 -15.06 -24.39 24.48
C THR A 299 -16.04 -25.52 24.23
#